data_bf9e7db46b70f9c5e040d9093479c4ac
#
_entry.id   bf9e7db46b70f9c5e040d9093479c4ac
#
_cell.length_a   1.000
_cell.length_b   1.000
_cell.length_c   1.000
_cell.angle_alpha   90.00
_cell.angle_beta   90.00
_cell.angle_gamma   90.00
#
_symmetry.space_group_name_H-M   'P 1'
#
loop_
_entity.id
_entity.type
_entity.pdbx_description
1 polymer ?
#
loop_
_entity_poly.entity_id
_entity_poly.type
_entity_poly.pdbx_seq_one_letter_code
_entity_poly.pdbx_strand_id
1 'polypeptide(L)'
;PLWVVDFPMFEETTDGNLTALHHPFTSPSCSVDELTAAPEAALSRAYDMVLNGSEIGGGSIRIHRQDTQKAVFEALGISEEEADAKFGFLLLALKHGAPPHGGLAFGLDRLVMLMVDGQSIRDVIAFPKTQSAQCVMTDAPGEVSEQQLRDCLLYTSPEPTRLEPI
;
A
#
# COMPACT_ATOMS: atom_id res chain seq x y z
N PRO A 1 9.74 12.57 -19.74
CA PRO A 1 9.30 11.38 -19.00
C PRO A 1 10.44 10.36 -18.85
N LEU A 2 10.43 9.62 -17.76
CA LEU A 2 11.32 8.48 -17.53
C LEU A 2 10.61 7.40 -16.72
N TRP A 3 11.13 6.18 -16.75
CA TRP A 3 10.72 5.09 -15.90
C TRP A 3 11.76 4.85 -14.81
N VAL A 4 11.31 4.67 -13.59
CA VAL A 4 12.10 4.15 -12.49
C VAL A 4 11.72 2.69 -12.34
N VAL A 5 12.71 1.83 -12.32
CA VAL A 5 12.56 0.36 -12.26
C VAL A 5 13.60 -0.22 -11.30
N ASP A 6 13.56 -1.53 -11.09
CA ASP A 6 14.52 -2.25 -10.23
C ASP A 6 14.56 -1.73 -8.78
N PHE A 7 13.41 -1.45 -8.24
CA PHE A 7 13.27 -1.09 -6.83
C PHE A 7 13.67 -2.27 -5.92
N PRO A 8 14.27 -2.00 -4.76
CA PRO A 8 14.36 -3.00 -3.71
C PRO A 8 12.98 -3.59 -3.42
N MET A 9 12.90 -4.90 -3.18
CA MET A 9 11.64 -5.54 -2.85
C MET A 9 11.22 -5.28 -1.41
N PHE A 10 12.21 -5.22 -0.52
CA PHE A 10 12.03 -5.02 0.90
C PHE A 10 12.88 -3.86 1.40
N GLU A 11 12.47 -3.32 2.51
CA GLU A 11 13.26 -2.39 3.32
C GLU A 11 13.34 -2.91 4.76
N GLU A 12 14.43 -2.60 5.44
CA GLU A 12 14.63 -2.97 6.83
C GLU A 12 13.98 -1.93 7.74
N THR A 13 13.17 -2.40 8.68
CA THR A 13 12.58 -1.55 9.73
C THR A 13 13.61 -1.25 10.82
N THR A 14 13.31 -0.29 11.68
CA THR A 14 14.15 0.06 12.85
C THR A 14 14.39 -1.12 13.80
N ASP A 15 13.51 -2.12 13.77
CA ASP A 15 13.57 -3.32 14.62
C ASP A 15 14.31 -4.49 13.93
N GLY A 16 14.89 -4.25 12.75
CA GLY A 16 15.63 -5.27 11.99
C GLY A 16 14.76 -6.26 11.23
N ASN A 17 13.46 -6.02 11.12
CA ASN A 17 12.55 -6.85 10.33
C ASN A 17 12.43 -6.30 8.90
N LEU A 18 12.13 -7.19 7.95
CA LEU A 18 11.83 -6.78 6.58
C LEU A 18 10.37 -6.36 6.45
N THR A 19 10.13 -5.28 5.71
CA THR A 19 8.81 -4.86 5.23
C THR A 19 8.84 -4.69 3.73
N ALA A 20 7.69 -4.86 3.07
CA ALA A 20 7.61 -4.67 1.62
C ALA A 20 7.68 -3.18 1.28
N LEU A 21 8.59 -2.78 0.38
CA LEU A 21 8.73 -1.39 -0.04
C LEU A 21 7.44 -0.86 -0.71
N HIS A 22 6.78 -1.68 -1.51
CA HIS A 22 5.49 -1.34 -2.15
C HIS A 22 4.35 -2.12 -1.48
N HIS A 23 4.24 -3.40 -1.77
CA HIS A 23 3.27 -4.30 -1.13
C HIS A 23 3.64 -5.78 -1.38
N PRO A 24 3.15 -6.72 -0.56
CA PRO A 24 3.57 -8.12 -0.57
C PRO A 24 3.12 -8.93 -1.79
N PHE A 25 2.37 -8.34 -2.72
CA PHE A 25 1.91 -9.00 -3.95
C PHE A 25 2.69 -8.60 -5.19
N THR A 26 3.71 -7.76 -5.03
CA THR A 26 4.66 -7.41 -6.11
C THR A 26 5.57 -8.59 -6.40
N SER A 27 5.73 -8.91 -7.69
CA SER A 27 6.60 -10.01 -8.11
C SER A 27 8.08 -9.65 -7.91
N PRO A 28 8.89 -10.56 -7.34
CA PRO A 28 10.34 -10.41 -7.37
C PRO A 28 10.87 -10.59 -8.80
N SER A 29 12.05 -10.05 -9.07
CA SER A 29 12.78 -10.26 -10.33
C SER A 29 13.71 -11.47 -10.29
N CYS A 30 13.88 -12.11 -9.13
CA CYS A 30 14.69 -13.30 -8.89
C CYS A 30 13.84 -14.56 -8.73
N SER A 31 14.49 -15.72 -8.69
CA SER A 31 13.85 -17.00 -8.38
C SER A 31 13.45 -17.12 -6.90
N VAL A 32 12.61 -18.09 -6.57
CA VAL A 32 12.23 -18.37 -5.17
C VAL A 32 13.46 -18.76 -4.34
N ASP A 33 14.37 -19.55 -4.90
CA ASP A 33 15.59 -19.98 -4.20
C ASP A 33 16.50 -18.80 -3.86
N GLU A 34 16.70 -17.86 -4.80
CA GLU A 34 17.48 -16.64 -4.59
C GLU A 34 16.81 -15.72 -3.57
N LEU A 35 15.48 -15.57 -3.66
CA LEU A 35 14.71 -14.78 -2.70
C LEU A 35 14.84 -15.33 -1.27
N THR A 36 14.77 -16.64 -1.12
CA THR A 36 14.88 -17.30 0.18
C THR A 36 16.31 -17.22 0.75
N ALA A 37 17.31 -17.28 -0.12
CA ALA A 37 18.72 -17.24 0.30
C ALA A 37 19.18 -15.83 0.72
N ALA A 38 18.68 -14.77 0.07
CA ALA A 38 19.09 -13.39 0.32
C ALA A 38 17.93 -12.41 0.03
N PRO A 39 16.88 -12.38 0.87
CA PRO A 39 15.70 -11.55 0.63
C PRO A 39 16.04 -10.05 0.58
N GLU A 40 17.01 -9.59 1.35
CA GLU A 40 17.47 -8.20 1.39
C GLU A 40 18.09 -7.71 0.06
N ALA A 41 18.57 -8.63 -0.77
CA ALA A 41 19.15 -8.32 -2.08
C ALA A 41 18.12 -8.38 -3.21
N ALA A 42 16.89 -8.81 -2.92
CA ALA A 42 15.85 -9.01 -3.93
C ALA A 42 15.36 -7.67 -4.50
N LEU A 43 15.29 -7.62 -5.84
CA LEU A 43 14.63 -6.51 -6.56
C LEU A 43 13.20 -6.88 -6.93
N SER A 44 12.35 -5.88 -6.94
CA SER A 44 10.95 -6.02 -7.33
C SER A 44 10.72 -5.70 -8.80
N ARG A 45 9.63 -6.21 -9.35
CA ARG A 45 9.13 -5.84 -10.68
C ARG A 45 8.10 -4.72 -10.59
N ALA A 46 8.37 -3.74 -9.71
CA ALA A 46 7.64 -2.48 -9.64
C ALA A 46 8.23 -1.48 -10.65
N TYR A 47 7.45 -0.50 -11.02
CA TYR A 47 7.84 0.56 -11.93
C TYR A 47 7.02 1.82 -11.67
N ASP A 48 7.69 2.98 -11.72
CA ASP A 48 7.04 4.28 -11.62
C ASP A 48 7.36 5.12 -12.85
N MET A 49 6.36 5.85 -13.33
CA MET A 49 6.52 6.82 -14.40
C MET A 49 6.68 8.21 -13.81
N VAL A 50 7.78 8.86 -14.16
CA VAL A 50 8.11 10.22 -13.73
C VAL A 50 8.04 11.18 -14.91
N LEU A 51 7.38 12.31 -14.73
CA LEU A 51 7.30 13.40 -15.68
C LEU A 51 7.69 14.72 -14.99
N ASN A 52 8.66 15.43 -15.55
CA ASN A 52 9.15 16.72 -15.03
C ASN A 52 9.54 16.67 -13.54
N GLY A 53 10.15 15.57 -13.11
CA GLY A 53 10.56 15.37 -11.71
C GLY A 53 9.45 14.94 -10.75
N SER A 54 8.23 14.77 -11.23
CA SER A 54 7.09 14.26 -10.44
C SER A 54 6.67 12.86 -10.90
N GLU A 55 6.50 11.96 -9.97
CA GLU A 55 5.84 10.68 -10.23
C GLU A 55 4.38 10.92 -10.59
N ILE A 56 3.98 10.45 -11.76
CA ILE A 56 2.61 10.61 -12.28
C ILE A 56 1.81 9.31 -12.25
N GLY A 57 2.45 8.20 -12.05
CA GLY A 57 1.80 6.90 -11.96
C GLY A 57 2.80 5.80 -11.73
N GLY A 58 2.33 4.69 -11.24
CA GLY A 58 3.15 3.53 -10.96
C GLY A 58 2.35 2.24 -10.95
N GLY A 59 3.06 1.15 -10.88
CA GLY A 59 2.47 -0.18 -10.87
C GLY A 59 3.49 -1.29 -10.65
N SER A 60 3.06 -2.50 -10.83
CA SER A 60 3.96 -3.65 -10.76
C SER A 60 3.43 -4.86 -11.52
N ILE A 61 4.33 -5.75 -11.87
CA ILE A 61 3.97 -7.13 -12.18
C ILE A 61 3.63 -7.83 -10.87
N ARG A 62 2.53 -8.54 -10.85
CA ARG A 62 2.01 -9.21 -9.65
C ARG A 62 2.50 -10.63 -9.54
N ILE A 63 2.59 -11.12 -8.32
CA ILE A 63 2.79 -12.54 -8.06
C ILE A 63 1.51 -13.26 -8.48
N HIS A 64 1.66 -14.32 -9.29
CA HIS A 64 0.57 -15.20 -9.70
C HIS A 64 0.81 -16.66 -9.31
N ARG A 65 1.99 -16.98 -8.78
CA ARG A 65 2.38 -18.31 -8.33
C ARG A 65 2.30 -18.41 -6.81
N GLN A 66 1.76 -19.53 -6.30
CA GLN A 66 1.59 -19.75 -4.87
C GLN A 66 2.93 -19.91 -4.14
N ASP A 67 3.89 -20.62 -4.75
CA ASP A 67 5.23 -20.83 -4.19
C ASP A 67 5.97 -19.50 -3.97
N THR A 68 5.91 -18.62 -4.95
CA THR A 68 6.50 -17.29 -4.87
C THR A 68 5.82 -16.43 -3.80
N GLN A 69 4.48 -16.48 -3.73
CA GLN A 69 3.74 -15.71 -2.71
C GLN A 69 4.05 -16.18 -1.30
N LYS A 70 4.17 -17.51 -1.10
CA LYS A 70 4.55 -18.07 0.19
C LYS A 70 5.95 -17.61 0.60
N ALA A 71 6.94 -17.69 -0.29
CA ALA A 71 8.30 -17.23 0.01
C ALA A 71 8.37 -15.73 0.37
N VAL A 72 7.57 -14.88 -0.28
CA VAL A 72 7.47 -13.46 0.07
C VAL A 72 6.88 -13.25 1.46
N PHE A 73 5.81 -13.97 1.82
CA PHE A 73 5.25 -13.88 3.15
C PHE A 73 6.20 -14.38 4.24
N GLU A 74 6.93 -15.46 3.98
CA GLU A 74 7.96 -15.97 4.89
C GLU A 74 9.07 -14.94 5.11
N ALA A 75 9.54 -14.28 4.06
CA ALA A 75 10.54 -13.21 4.17
C ALA A 75 10.04 -12.00 4.99
N LEU A 76 8.73 -11.72 4.95
CA LEU A 76 8.08 -10.67 5.73
C LEU A 76 7.70 -11.10 7.16
N GLY A 77 7.96 -12.35 7.54
CA GLY A 77 7.57 -12.89 8.84
C GLY A 77 6.06 -13.07 9.03
N ILE A 78 5.28 -13.11 7.95
CA ILE A 78 3.82 -13.32 7.98
C ILE A 78 3.55 -14.82 8.04
N SER A 79 2.92 -15.29 9.12
CA SER A 79 2.56 -16.70 9.27
C SER A 79 1.45 -17.14 8.29
N GLU A 80 1.29 -18.46 8.11
CA GLU A 80 0.22 -18.99 7.24
C GLU A 80 -1.17 -18.61 7.77
N GLU A 81 -1.37 -18.63 9.10
CA GLU A 81 -2.63 -18.25 9.74
C GLU A 81 -2.93 -16.76 9.52
N GLU A 82 -1.93 -15.90 9.65
CA GLU A 82 -2.07 -14.46 9.43
C GLU A 82 -2.34 -14.17 7.96
N ALA A 83 -1.63 -14.83 7.05
CA ALA A 83 -1.83 -14.70 5.62
C ALA A 83 -3.25 -15.13 5.20
N ASP A 84 -3.75 -16.22 5.75
CA ASP A 84 -5.12 -16.70 5.49
C ASP A 84 -6.18 -15.76 6.06
N ALA A 85 -5.99 -15.28 7.28
CA ALA A 85 -6.91 -14.33 7.91
C ALA A 85 -7.01 -12.99 7.15
N LYS A 86 -5.88 -12.46 6.67
CA LYS A 86 -5.83 -11.16 5.99
C LYS A 86 -6.11 -11.25 4.48
N PHE A 87 -5.63 -12.29 3.82
CA PHE A 87 -5.56 -12.40 2.36
C PHE A 87 -6.13 -13.72 1.82
N GLY A 88 -6.79 -14.53 2.65
CA GLY A 88 -7.29 -15.86 2.28
C GLY A 88 -8.13 -15.87 1.01
N PHE A 89 -8.97 -14.86 0.80
CA PHE A 89 -9.77 -14.71 -0.44
C PHE A 89 -8.90 -14.57 -1.70
N LEU A 90 -7.79 -13.83 -1.63
CA LEU A 90 -6.86 -13.65 -2.73
C LEU A 90 -6.02 -14.92 -2.96
N LEU A 91 -5.52 -15.52 -1.88
CA LEU A 91 -4.77 -16.77 -1.95
C LEU A 91 -5.62 -17.90 -2.53
N LEU A 92 -6.90 -17.95 -2.18
CA LEU A 92 -7.84 -18.89 -2.78
C LEU A 92 -8.02 -18.64 -4.28
N ALA A 93 -8.15 -17.39 -4.71
CA ALA A 93 -8.24 -17.05 -6.13
C ALA A 93 -6.98 -17.49 -6.91
N LEU A 94 -5.79 -17.28 -6.34
CA LEU A 94 -4.53 -17.73 -6.94
C LEU A 94 -4.47 -19.26 -7.08
N LYS A 95 -5.06 -20.02 -6.15
CA LYS A 95 -5.16 -21.48 -6.21
C LYS A 95 -5.97 -21.98 -7.41
N HIS A 96 -6.91 -21.19 -7.91
CA HIS A 96 -7.71 -21.52 -9.10
C HIS A 96 -7.02 -21.17 -10.41
N GLY A 97 -5.79 -20.68 -10.37
CA GLY A 97 -4.96 -20.36 -11.52
C GLY A 97 -5.14 -18.93 -12.02
N ALA A 98 -4.33 -18.02 -11.48
CA ALA A 98 -4.22 -16.67 -12.02
C ALA A 98 -3.21 -16.63 -13.17
N PRO A 99 -3.50 -15.95 -14.30
CA PRO A 99 -2.50 -15.71 -15.34
C PRO A 99 -1.43 -14.73 -14.85
N PRO A 100 -0.25 -14.66 -15.49
CA PRO A 100 0.65 -13.54 -15.31
C PRO A 100 -0.11 -12.23 -15.54
N HIS A 101 -0.02 -11.31 -14.59
CA HIS A 101 -0.75 -10.05 -14.66
C HIS A 101 0.06 -8.92 -13.99
N GLY A 102 -0.32 -7.73 -14.30
CA GLY A 102 0.23 -6.50 -13.73
C GLY A 102 -0.71 -5.35 -14.01
N GLY A 103 -0.35 -4.16 -13.57
CA GLY A 103 -1.18 -2.99 -13.76
C GLY A 103 -0.40 -1.72 -13.58
N LEU A 104 -1.02 -0.62 -14.00
CA LEU A 104 -0.50 0.72 -13.88
C LEU A 104 -1.66 1.64 -13.53
N ALA A 105 -1.43 2.54 -12.56
CA ALA A 105 -2.37 3.58 -12.20
C ALA A 105 -1.71 4.95 -12.36
N PHE A 106 -2.44 5.91 -12.93
CA PHE A 106 -2.00 7.30 -13.02
C PHE A 106 -2.76 8.17 -12.04
N GLY A 107 -2.04 9.11 -11.39
CA GLY A 107 -2.65 10.16 -10.59
C GLY A 107 -3.24 11.24 -11.49
N LEU A 108 -4.56 11.21 -11.73
CA LEU A 108 -5.22 12.16 -12.63
C LEU A 108 -4.99 13.61 -12.20
N ASP A 109 -5.16 13.92 -10.92
CA ASP A 109 -4.95 15.29 -10.41
C ASP A 109 -3.51 15.77 -10.65
N ARG A 110 -2.53 14.87 -10.46
CA ARG A 110 -1.12 15.21 -10.70
C ARG A 110 -0.83 15.45 -12.18
N LEU A 111 -1.42 14.62 -13.05
CA LEU A 111 -1.29 14.82 -14.50
C LEU A 111 -1.91 16.14 -14.96
N VAL A 112 -3.12 16.44 -14.49
CA VAL A 112 -3.80 17.72 -14.81
C VAL A 112 -3.01 18.92 -14.26
N MET A 113 -2.49 18.83 -13.03
CA MET A 113 -1.62 19.86 -12.46
C MET A 113 -0.43 20.16 -13.38
N LEU A 114 0.26 19.14 -13.87
CA LEU A 114 1.38 19.31 -14.80
C LEU A 114 0.96 19.88 -16.16
N MET A 115 -0.23 19.53 -16.66
CA MET A 115 -0.75 20.04 -17.93
C MET A 115 -1.10 21.53 -17.89
N VAL A 116 -1.50 22.04 -16.72
CA VAL A 116 -1.83 23.47 -16.53
C VAL A 116 -0.68 24.27 -15.91
N ASP A 117 0.50 23.66 -15.78
CA ASP A 117 1.69 24.25 -15.14
C ASP A 117 1.43 24.71 -13.69
N GLY A 118 0.57 23.97 -12.97
CA GLY A 118 0.23 24.22 -11.57
C GLY A 118 1.35 23.79 -10.62
N GLN A 119 1.41 24.44 -9.46
CA GLN A 119 2.43 24.15 -8.44
C GLN A 119 1.97 23.14 -7.40
N SER A 120 0.66 22.90 -7.31
CA SER A 120 0.06 22.01 -6.33
C SER A 120 -1.17 21.30 -6.92
N ILE A 121 -1.38 20.03 -6.58
CA ILE A 121 -2.62 19.32 -6.93
C ILE A 121 -3.87 20.01 -6.37
N ARG A 122 -3.71 20.87 -5.36
CA ARG A 122 -4.81 21.67 -4.79
C ARG A 122 -5.36 22.71 -5.78
N ASP A 123 -4.55 23.09 -6.77
CA ASP A 123 -4.95 24.06 -7.81
C ASP A 123 -5.95 23.44 -8.80
N VAL A 124 -5.99 22.11 -8.89
CA VAL A 124 -6.84 21.35 -9.83
C VAL A 124 -7.93 20.52 -9.16
N ILE A 125 -7.97 20.48 -7.82
CA ILE A 125 -9.01 19.83 -7.04
C ILE A 125 -10.07 20.87 -6.66
N ALA A 126 -11.33 20.60 -6.98
CA ALA A 126 -12.42 21.54 -6.75
C ALA A 126 -12.60 21.95 -5.28
N PHE A 127 -12.42 21.01 -4.35
CA PHE A 127 -12.58 21.25 -2.91
C PHE A 127 -11.43 20.57 -2.14
N PRO A 128 -10.21 21.13 -2.19
CA PRO A 128 -9.07 20.53 -1.55
C PRO A 128 -9.20 20.61 -0.02
N LYS A 129 -8.78 19.52 0.65
CA LYS A 129 -8.70 19.51 2.11
C LYS A 129 -7.57 20.41 2.61
N THR A 130 -7.70 20.92 3.84
CA THR A 130 -6.63 21.63 4.54
C THR A 130 -5.49 20.68 4.94
N GLN A 131 -4.38 21.23 5.43
CA GLN A 131 -3.27 20.42 5.96
C GLN A 131 -3.69 19.53 7.15
N SER A 132 -4.70 19.98 7.92
CA SER A 132 -5.32 19.19 9.01
C SER A 132 -6.41 18.24 8.53
N ALA A 133 -6.48 17.94 7.24
CA ALA A 133 -7.47 17.07 6.60
C ALA A 133 -8.94 17.54 6.72
N GLN A 134 -9.16 18.81 7.04
CA GLN A 134 -10.50 19.41 7.06
C GLN A 134 -11.00 19.71 5.64
N CYS A 135 -12.27 19.46 5.39
CA CYS A 135 -12.96 19.89 4.19
C CYS A 135 -13.76 21.16 4.50
N VAL A 136 -13.29 22.30 3.97
CA VAL A 136 -13.93 23.61 4.22
C VAL A 136 -15.38 23.67 3.63
N MET A 137 -15.65 22.86 2.62
CA MET A 137 -16.98 22.83 2.00
C MET A 137 -18.01 22.07 2.85
N THR A 138 -17.60 20.96 3.45
CA THR A 138 -18.52 20.06 4.18
C THR A 138 -18.38 20.16 5.69
N ASP A 139 -17.45 20.98 6.16
CA ASP A 139 -17.05 21.12 7.58
C ASP A 139 -16.63 19.78 8.22
N ALA A 140 -16.13 18.84 7.39
CA ALA A 140 -15.60 17.57 7.86
C ALA A 140 -14.13 17.70 8.32
N PRO A 141 -13.68 16.91 9.32
CA PRO A 141 -14.45 15.93 10.08
C PRO A 141 -15.40 16.57 11.09
N GLY A 142 -16.62 16.05 11.18
CA GLY A 142 -17.61 16.45 12.18
C GLY A 142 -17.86 15.33 13.19
N GLU A 143 -18.62 15.64 14.22
CA GLU A 143 -19.06 14.64 15.20
C GLU A 143 -19.97 13.60 14.56
N VAL A 144 -19.82 12.36 14.97
CA VAL A 144 -20.65 11.22 14.52
C VAL A 144 -21.50 10.78 15.70
N SER A 145 -22.77 10.49 15.45
CA SER A 145 -23.65 10.02 16.52
C SER A 145 -23.23 8.61 16.99
N GLU A 146 -23.46 8.29 18.27
CA GLU A 146 -23.20 6.96 18.81
C GLU A 146 -23.94 5.87 18.04
N GLN A 147 -25.13 6.18 17.50
CA GLN A 147 -25.89 5.22 16.70
C GLN A 147 -25.15 4.88 15.39
N GLN A 148 -24.59 5.86 14.71
CA GLN A 148 -23.79 5.62 13.50
C GLN A 148 -22.52 4.81 13.81
N LEU A 149 -21.87 5.08 14.94
CA LEU A 149 -20.70 4.28 15.37
C LEU A 149 -21.10 2.81 15.60
N ARG A 150 -22.25 2.55 16.23
CA ARG A 150 -22.77 1.19 16.42
C ARG A 150 -23.13 0.52 15.10
N ASP A 151 -23.80 1.22 14.21
CA ASP A 151 -24.21 0.69 12.91
C ASP A 151 -22.99 0.33 12.03
N CYS A 152 -21.90 1.08 12.17
CA CYS A 152 -20.61 0.83 11.49
C CYS A 152 -19.69 -0.11 12.27
N LEU A 153 -20.12 -0.68 13.42
CA LEU A 153 -19.31 -1.51 14.31
C LEU A 153 -18.02 -0.82 14.81
N LEU A 154 -18.02 0.49 14.87
CA LEU A 154 -16.92 1.29 15.40
C LEU A 154 -17.16 1.55 16.88
N TYR A 155 -16.51 0.77 17.73
CA TYR A 155 -16.58 0.97 19.18
C TYR A 155 -15.43 1.83 19.65
N THR A 156 -15.73 2.94 20.28
CA THR A 156 -14.73 3.65 21.08
C THR A 156 -14.51 2.85 22.37
N SER A 157 -13.30 2.37 22.61
CA SER A 157 -12.96 1.82 23.92
C SER A 157 -13.21 2.92 24.96
N PRO A 158 -13.88 2.62 26.09
CA PRO A 158 -13.92 3.57 27.18
C PRO A 158 -12.47 3.91 27.58
N GLU A 159 -12.18 5.20 27.82
CA GLU A 159 -10.87 5.59 28.32
C GLU A 159 -10.50 4.71 29.51
N PRO A 160 -9.24 4.21 29.58
CA PRO A 160 -8.82 3.43 30.72
C PRO A 160 -9.02 4.30 31.96
N THR A 161 -9.88 3.86 32.86
CA THR A 161 -10.12 4.52 34.15
C THR A 161 -8.77 4.76 34.81
N ARG A 162 -8.38 6.02 34.99
CA ARG A 162 -7.21 6.36 35.80
C ARG A 162 -7.39 5.71 37.18
N LEU A 163 -6.56 4.70 37.43
CA LEU A 163 -6.44 4.19 38.78
C LEU A 163 -5.86 5.36 39.62
N GLU A 164 -6.67 5.96 40.50
CA GLU A 164 -6.19 6.87 41.50
C GLU A 164 -5.17 6.12 42.37
N PRO A 165 -4.00 6.68 42.61
CA PRO A 165 -3.05 6.04 43.53
C PRO A 165 -3.64 6.02 44.94
N ILE A 166 -3.63 4.84 45.56
CA ILE A 166 -3.96 4.59 46.96
C ILE A 166 -2.86 5.20 47.86
#